data_3eb700e2c533ea02d6f5cbdeb9eff3d8
#
_entry.id   3eb700e2c533ea02d6f5cbdeb9eff3d8
#
_cell.length_a   1.000
_cell.length_b   1.000
_cell.length_c   1.000
_cell.angle_alpha   90.00
_cell.angle_beta   90.00
_cell.angle_gamma   90.00
#
_symmetry.space_group_name_H-M   'P 1'
#
loop_
_entity.id
_entity.type
_entity.pdbx_description
1 polymer ?
#
loop_
_entity_poly.entity_id
_entity_poly.type
_entity_poly.pdbx_seq_one_letter_code
_entity_poly.pdbx_strand_id
1 'polypeptide(L)'
;AAWMCHYADTHGLTIYNEQTGKGLLRHLYLRQAAVDGSIMLCLIINGDKMPHAEEFTREAQQQFPAISTILLNHNTCRNNVILGQQETVLAGPGTLQDVLCGVSVTLSPHSFYQVNHDAAEQLYREAAQLAALQPNETLLDLYCGAGTIGLSMVQPGQKLIGVEVVHSAVENARPNA
;
A
#
# COMPACT_ATOMS: atom_id res chain seq x y z
N ALA A 1 10.69 5.99 -12.64
CA ALA A 1 11.65 4.93 -13.02
C ALA A 1 13.00 5.53 -13.47
N ALA A 2 13.06 6.39 -14.50
CA ALA A 2 14.32 6.92 -15.05
C ALA A 2 15.23 7.58 -14.01
N TRP A 3 14.68 8.44 -13.14
CA TRP A 3 15.42 9.06 -12.04
C TRP A 3 16.04 8.00 -11.10
N MET A 4 15.29 6.95 -10.77
CA MET A 4 15.78 5.88 -9.90
C MET A 4 16.96 5.12 -10.53
N CYS A 5 16.89 4.84 -11.84
CA CYS A 5 18.00 4.22 -12.55
C CYS A 5 19.24 5.12 -12.53
N HIS A 6 19.08 6.41 -12.81
CA HIS A 6 20.17 7.38 -12.75
C HIS A 6 20.78 7.47 -11.33
N TYR A 7 19.93 7.51 -10.30
CA TYR A 7 20.39 7.51 -8.90
C TYR A 7 21.21 6.25 -8.58
N ALA A 8 20.70 5.08 -9.01
CA ALA A 8 21.38 3.81 -8.79
C ALA A 8 22.78 3.79 -9.47
N ASP A 9 22.86 4.24 -10.71
CA ASP A 9 24.13 4.31 -11.46
C ASP A 9 25.11 5.26 -10.80
N THR A 10 24.65 6.45 -10.38
CA THR A 10 25.52 7.48 -9.77
C THR A 10 26.07 7.04 -8.41
N HIS A 11 25.31 6.28 -7.64
CA HIS A 11 25.67 5.83 -6.29
C HIS A 11 26.17 4.38 -6.24
N GLY A 12 26.36 3.74 -7.41
CA GLY A 12 26.87 2.37 -7.49
C GLY A 12 25.93 1.32 -6.86
N LEU A 13 24.61 1.60 -6.81
CA LEU A 13 23.65 0.65 -6.32
C LEU A 13 23.37 -0.44 -7.35
N THR A 14 23.63 -1.69 -7.00
CA THR A 14 23.51 -2.81 -7.92
C THR A 14 22.05 -3.21 -8.12
N ILE A 15 21.68 -3.47 -9.37
CA ILE A 15 20.35 -4.01 -9.70
C ILE A 15 20.33 -5.52 -9.44
N TYR A 16 19.26 -5.98 -8.83
CA TYR A 16 19.07 -7.40 -8.53
C TYR A 16 18.85 -8.20 -9.81
N ASN A 17 19.55 -9.32 -9.90
CA ASN A 17 19.41 -10.26 -11.00
C ASN A 17 18.73 -11.53 -10.50
N GLU A 18 17.54 -11.81 -10.99
CA GLU A 18 16.68 -12.94 -10.57
C GLU A 18 17.32 -14.32 -10.83
N GLN A 19 18.17 -14.45 -11.87
CA GLN A 19 18.84 -15.72 -12.18
C GLN A 19 19.96 -16.02 -11.19
N THR A 20 20.76 -15.00 -10.84
CA THR A 20 21.92 -15.18 -9.95
C THR A 20 21.58 -14.95 -8.48
N GLY A 21 20.50 -14.24 -8.18
CA GLY A 21 20.12 -13.80 -6.83
C GLY A 21 21.07 -12.76 -6.25
N LYS A 22 21.79 -12.02 -7.09
CA LYS A 22 22.76 -11.00 -6.68
C LYS A 22 22.28 -9.61 -7.06
N GLY A 23 22.69 -8.60 -6.30
CA GLY A 23 22.32 -7.21 -6.47
C GLY A 23 21.40 -6.75 -5.34
N LEU A 24 21.29 -5.44 -5.16
CA LEU A 24 20.57 -4.81 -4.05
C LEU A 24 19.13 -4.43 -4.40
N LEU A 25 18.95 -3.62 -5.46
CA LEU A 25 17.64 -3.06 -5.81
C LEU A 25 16.83 -4.08 -6.60
N ARG A 26 15.71 -4.56 -6.02
CA ARG A 26 14.84 -5.57 -6.66
C ARG A 26 13.68 -4.93 -7.41
N HIS A 27 12.85 -4.16 -6.71
CA HIS A 27 11.67 -3.53 -7.28
C HIS A 27 11.49 -2.11 -6.77
N LEU A 28 10.81 -1.31 -7.55
CA LEU A 28 10.27 -0.02 -7.17
C LEU A 28 8.74 -0.16 -7.15
N TYR A 29 8.15 -0.05 -5.96
CA TYR A 29 6.71 -0.06 -5.78
C TYR A 29 6.22 1.36 -5.49
N LEU A 30 5.24 1.81 -6.26
CA LEU A 30 4.61 3.11 -6.11
C LEU A 30 3.11 2.93 -5.91
N ARG A 31 2.55 3.66 -4.96
CA ARG A 31 1.11 3.76 -4.76
C ARG A 31 0.75 5.23 -4.68
N GLN A 32 -0.28 5.63 -5.42
CA GLN A 32 -0.80 7.00 -5.39
C GLN A 32 -2.20 6.99 -4.80
N ALA A 33 -2.45 7.93 -3.89
CA ALA A 33 -3.79 8.19 -3.37
C ALA A 33 -4.63 8.92 -4.41
N ALA A 34 -5.89 8.53 -4.55
CA ALA A 34 -6.83 9.18 -5.45
C ALA A 34 -7.29 10.54 -4.90
N VAL A 35 -7.41 10.66 -3.58
CA VAL A 35 -7.97 11.84 -2.90
C VAL A 35 -7.12 13.10 -3.06
N ASP A 36 -5.79 13.00 -3.04
CA ASP A 36 -4.89 14.14 -3.03
C ASP A 36 -3.65 13.99 -3.93
N GLY A 37 -3.49 12.84 -4.57
CA GLY A 37 -2.35 12.53 -5.42
C GLY A 37 -1.05 12.25 -4.67
N SER A 38 -1.07 12.15 -3.34
CA SER A 38 0.12 11.80 -2.55
C SER A 38 0.62 10.40 -2.92
N ILE A 39 1.93 10.20 -2.79
CA ILE A 39 2.60 8.98 -3.26
C ILE A 39 3.36 8.31 -2.12
N MET A 40 3.13 7.01 -1.97
CA MET A 40 4.00 6.10 -1.23
C MET A 40 5.04 5.53 -2.19
N LEU A 41 6.30 5.69 -1.85
CA LEU A 41 7.42 5.06 -2.52
C LEU A 41 7.99 3.95 -1.63
N CYS A 42 8.00 2.72 -2.11
CA CYS A 42 8.60 1.59 -1.42
C CYS A 42 9.66 0.96 -2.32
N LEU A 43 10.92 0.98 -1.87
CA LEU A 43 12.03 0.27 -2.52
C LEU A 43 12.15 -1.11 -1.92
N ILE A 44 12.07 -2.13 -2.75
CA ILE A 44 12.31 -3.51 -2.36
C ILE A 44 13.79 -3.81 -2.58
N ILE A 45 14.49 -4.19 -1.51
CA ILE A 45 15.93 -4.47 -1.53
C ILE A 45 16.25 -5.90 -1.11
N ASN A 46 17.31 -6.45 -1.71
CA ASN A 46 17.90 -7.73 -1.34
C ASN A 46 19.02 -7.50 -0.31
N GLY A 47 18.63 -7.17 0.91
CA GLY A 47 19.56 -6.88 1.99
C GLY A 47 18.89 -6.13 3.14
N ASP A 48 19.67 -5.83 4.17
CA ASP A 48 19.17 -5.19 5.40
C ASP A 48 19.29 -3.66 5.37
N LYS A 49 20.13 -3.12 4.50
CA LYS A 49 20.40 -1.68 4.43
C LYS A 49 20.61 -1.23 2.98
N MET A 50 20.20 -0.02 2.70
CA MET A 50 20.50 0.67 1.45
C MET A 50 21.59 1.72 1.73
N PRO A 51 22.73 1.69 1.02
CA PRO A 51 23.69 2.78 1.05
C PRO A 51 23.03 4.10 0.61
N HIS A 52 23.45 5.21 1.21
CA HIS A 52 22.95 6.55 0.89
C HIS A 52 21.43 6.75 1.07
N ALA A 53 20.78 5.98 1.98
CA ALA A 53 19.32 6.04 2.16
C ALA A 53 18.81 7.42 2.57
N GLU A 54 19.55 8.16 3.41
CA GLU A 54 19.18 9.52 3.82
C GLU A 54 19.28 10.51 2.65
N GLU A 55 20.33 10.41 1.84
CA GLU A 55 20.53 11.22 0.65
C GLU A 55 19.44 10.93 -0.40
N PHE A 56 19.19 9.64 -0.65
CA PHE A 56 18.09 9.19 -1.50
C PHE A 56 16.75 9.79 -1.08
N THR A 57 16.44 9.73 0.20
CA THR A 57 15.18 10.24 0.77
C THR A 57 15.03 11.73 0.51
N ARG A 58 16.07 12.52 0.82
CA ARG A 58 16.10 13.96 0.60
C ARG A 58 15.90 14.31 -0.87
N GLU A 59 16.67 13.69 -1.76
CA GLU A 59 16.62 13.96 -3.20
C GLU A 59 15.29 13.51 -3.83
N ALA A 60 14.76 12.35 -3.42
CA ALA A 60 13.47 11.86 -3.90
C ALA A 60 12.34 12.84 -3.55
N GLN A 61 12.30 13.35 -2.32
CA GLN A 61 11.28 14.30 -1.89
C GLN A 61 11.45 15.68 -2.55
N GLN A 62 12.69 16.12 -2.80
CA GLN A 62 12.95 17.36 -3.54
C GLN A 62 12.53 17.25 -5.00
N GLN A 63 12.83 16.13 -5.65
CA GLN A 63 12.50 15.90 -7.06
C GLN A 63 11.01 15.64 -7.28
N PHE A 64 10.35 14.98 -6.30
CA PHE A 64 8.96 14.56 -6.38
C PHE A 64 8.20 14.95 -5.11
N PRO A 65 7.76 16.20 -4.98
CA PRO A 65 7.10 16.68 -3.76
C PRO A 65 5.82 15.94 -3.37
N ALA A 66 5.20 15.22 -4.32
CA ALA A 66 4.03 14.39 -4.05
C ALA A 66 4.37 13.13 -3.21
N ILE A 67 5.66 12.78 -3.05
CA ILE A 67 6.05 11.64 -2.22
C ILE A 67 5.88 12.01 -0.74
N SER A 68 4.84 11.47 -0.13
CA SER A 68 4.49 11.70 1.28
C SER A 68 5.16 10.72 2.23
N THR A 69 5.52 9.52 1.74
CA THR A 69 6.19 8.50 2.55
C THR A 69 7.14 7.65 1.70
N ILE A 70 8.27 7.26 2.31
CA ILE A 70 9.30 6.43 1.68
C ILE A 70 9.64 5.27 2.61
N LEU A 71 9.61 4.05 2.08
CA LEU A 71 9.96 2.83 2.80
C LEU A 71 11.03 2.02 2.06
N LEU A 72 11.83 1.28 2.82
CA LEU A 72 12.54 0.09 2.34
C LEU A 72 11.77 -1.15 2.76
N ASN A 73 11.54 -2.06 1.82
CA ASN A 73 11.03 -3.39 2.11
C ASN A 73 12.16 -4.40 1.87
N HIS A 74 12.41 -5.23 2.88
CA HIS A 74 13.53 -6.17 2.90
C HIS A 74 13.07 -7.53 2.38
N ASN A 75 13.49 -7.90 1.16
CA ASN A 75 13.15 -9.18 0.57
C ASN A 75 14.39 -9.89 0.02
N THR A 76 14.94 -10.80 0.81
CA THR A 76 16.07 -11.66 0.46
C THR A 76 15.64 -13.05 -0.05
N CYS A 77 14.34 -13.33 -0.09
CA CYS A 77 13.81 -14.62 -0.52
C CYS A 77 13.93 -14.79 -2.04
N ARG A 78 14.30 -16.00 -2.48
CA ARG A 78 14.34 -16.37 -3.90
C ARG A 78 13.00 -16.97 -4.34
N ASN A 79 11.99 -16.13 -4.42
CA ASN A 79 10.66 -16.49 -4.91
C ASN A 79 10.08 -15.31 -5.70
N ASN A 80 8.88 -15.47 -6.25
CA ASN A 80 8.18 -14.46 -7.04
C ASN A 80 7.38 -13.44 -6.19
N VAL A 81 7.47 -13.52 -4.87
CA VAL A 81 6.82 -12.54 -3.99
C VAL A 81 7.61 -11.24 -3.99
N ILE A 82 6.96 -10.14 -4.30
CA ILE A 82 7.60 -8.82 -4.42
C ILE A 82 7.97 -8.27 -3.04
N LEU A 83 7.01 -8.24 -2.10
CA LEU A 83 7.18 -7.66 -0.77
C LEU A 83 7.67 -8.71 0.24
N GLY A 84 8.77 -8.40 0.93
CA GLY A 84 9.21 -9.13 2.10
C GLY A 84 8.40 -8.76 3.34
N GLN A 85 8.68 -9.43 4.47
CA GLN A 85 7.92 -9.24 5.71
C GLN A 85 8.40 -8.08 6.58
N GLN A 86 9.59 -7.54 6.32
CA GLN A 86 10.19 -6.48 7.12
C GLN A 86 10.27 -5.19 6.34
N GLU A 87 9.99 -4.09 7.01
CA GLU A 87 10.01 -2.75 6.44
C GLU A 87 10.76 -1.78 7.34
N THR A 88 11.39 -0.80 6.72
CA THR A 88 12.02 0.34 7.39
C THR A 88 11.47 1.63 6.80
N VAL A 89 10.84 2.45 7.60
CA VAL A 89 10.37 3.78 7.17
C VAL A 89 11.55 4.73 7.11
N LEU A 90 11.80 5.32 5.94
CA LEU A 90 12.84 6.33 5.73
C LEU A 90 12.29 7.75 5.89
N ALA A 91 11.05 7.98 5.45
CA ALA A 91 10.38 9.27 5.60
C ALA A 91 8.86 9.11 5.68
N GLY A 92 8.21 10.08 6.33
CA GLY A 92 6.75 10.11 6.46
C GLY A 92 6.20 9.04 7.41
N PRO A 93 4.89 8.76 7.35
CA PRO A 93 4.22 7.88 8.31
C PRO A 93 4.37 6.37 8.03
N GLY A 94 4.94 5.97 6.89
CA GLY A 94 4.98 4.56 6.45
C GLY A 94 3.66 4.04 5.88
N THR A 95 2.64 4.87 5.84
CA THR A 95 1.30 4.57 5.29
C THR A 95 0.84 5.67 4.36
N LEU A 96 -0.18 5.37 3.55
CA LEU A 96 -0.85 6.31 2.66
C LEU A 96 -2.31 6.42 3.08
N GLN A 97 -2.85 7.63 3.10
CA GLN A 97 -4.27 7.87 3.31
C GLN A 97 -4.98 8.02 1.96
N ASP A 98 -6.13 7.41 1.82
CA ASP A 98 -6.99 7.57 0.64
C ASP A 98 -8.47 7.59 1.07
N VAL A 99 -9.36 7.90 0.13
CA VAL A 99 -10.81 7.89 0.37
C VAL A 99 -11.46 7.04 -0.72
N LEU A 100 -12.28 6.06 -0.32
CA LEU A 100 -13.03 5.20 -1.24
C LEU A 100 -14.49 5.16 -0.83
N CYS A 101 -15.40 5.54 -1.71
CA CYS A 101 -16.82 5.68 -1.42
C CYS A 101 -17.12 6.55 -0.17
N GLY A 102 -16.31 7.58 0.08
CA GLY A 102 -16.45 8.45 1.25
C GLY A 102 -15.86 7.89 2.55
N VAL A 103 -15.30 6.68 2.53
CA VAL A 103 -14.61 6.07 3.67
C VAL A 103 -13.12 6.39 3.59
N SER A 104 -12.56 7.00 4.65
CA SER A 104 -11.12 7.19 4.78
C SER A 104 -10.44 5.86 5.06
N VAL A 105 -9.39 5.55 4.30
CA VAL A 105 -8.65 4.29 4.43
C VAL A 105 -7.16 4.55 4.59
N THR A 106 -6.55 3.82 5.51
CA THR A 106 -5.10 3.79 5.73
C THR A 106 -4.51 2.58 5.04
N LEU A 107 -3.55 2.81 4.17
CA LEU A 107 -2.93 1.79 3.33
C LEU A 107 -1.45 1.63 3.67
N SER A 108 -1.02 0.40 3.96
CA SER A 108 0.39 0.00 4.03
C SER A 108 0.85 -0.56 2.67
N PRO A 109 2.14 -0.82 2.45
CA PRO A 109 2.60 -1.52 1.24
C PRO A 109 1.89 -2.86 1.01
N HIS A 110 1.58 -3.59 2.08
CA HIS A 110 0.91 -4.90 2.03
C HIS A 110 -0.62 -4.84 1.89
N SER A 111 -1.24 -3.66 2.06
CA SER A 111 -2.69 -3.54 1.93
C SER A 111 -3.13 -3.85 0.50
N PHE A 112 -4.04 -4.80 0.33
CA PHE A 112 -4.75 -4.91 -0.94
C PHE A 112 -5.65 -3.69 -1.12
N TYR A 113 -5.58 -3.06 -2.27
CA TYR A 113 -6.42 -1.93 -2.64
C TYR A 113 -6.66 -1.94 -4.15
N GLN A 114 -7.88 -1.62 -4.56
CA GLN A 114 -8.27 -1.66 -5.97
C GLN A 114 -7.49 -0.60 -6.77
N VAL A 115 -6.80 -1.05 -7.82
CA VAL A 115 -5.94 -0.17 -8.64
C VAL A 115 -6.77 0.83 -9.45
N ASN A 116 -7.93 0.38 -9.97
CA ASN A 116 -8.86 1.26 -10.65
C ASN A 116 -9.87 1.82 -9.64
N HIS A 117 -9.56 2.97 -9.07
CA HIS A 117 -10.33 3.63 -8.03
C HIS A 117 -11.78 3.90 -8.47
N ASP A 118 -11.98 4.50 -9.64
CA ASP A 118 -13.31 4.87 -10.13
C ASP A 118 -14.21 3.65 -10.36
N ALA A 119 -13.63 2.60 -10.95
CA ALA A 119 -14.35 1.34 -11.14
C ALA A 119 -14.65 0.65 -9.80
N ALA A 120 -13.75 0.74 -8.82
CA ALA A 120 -13.99 0.20 -7.49
C ALA A 120 -15.14 0.92 -6.79
N GLU A 121 -15.19 2.24 -6.87
CA GLU A 121 -16.31 3.01 -6.30
C GLU A 121 -17.66 2.66 -6.95
N GLN A 122 -17.69 2.50 -8.27
CA GLN A 122 -18.92 2.07 -8.96
C GLN A 122 -19.35 0.68 -8.50
N LEU A 123 -18.39 -0.27 -8.45
CA LEU A 123 -18.67 -1.65 -8.01
C LEU A 123 -19.20 -1.68 -6.56
N TYR A 124 -18.61 -0.91 -5.65
CA TYR A 124 -19.00 -0.91 -4.25
C TYR A 124 -20.35 -0.24 -4.04
N ARG A 125 -20.67 0.82 -4.78
CA ARG A 125 -22.02 1.44 -4.76
C ARG A 125 -23.07 0.47 -5.28
N GLU A 126 -22.79 -0.27 -6.36
CA GLU A 126 -23.69 -1.30 -6.90
C GLU A 126 -23.91 -2.44 -5.89
N ALA A 127 -22.82 -2.91 -5.27
CA ALA A 127 -22.91 -3.93 -4.22
C ALA A 127 -23.76 -3.46 -3.04
N ALA A 128 -23.61 -2.21 -2.62
CA ALA A 128 -24.43 -1.64 -1.53
C ALA A 128 -25.93 -1.56 -1.92
N GLN A 129 -26.24 -1.16 -3.15
CA GLN A 129 -27.61 -1.13 -3.65
C GLN A 129 -28.24 -2.53 -3.72
N LEU A 130 -27.49 -3.51 -4.22
CA LEU A 130 -27.96 -4.89 -4.31
C LEU A 130 -28.14 -5.55 -2.93
N ALA A 131 -27.27 -5.23 -1.97
CA ALA A 131 -27.40 -5.71 -0.59
C ALA A 131 -28.64 -5.14 0.10
N ALA A 132 -29.05 -3.90 -0.24
CA ALA A 132 -30.23 -3.22 0.28
C ALA A 132 -30.37 -3.31 1.83
N LEU A 133 -29.26 -3.17 2.53
CA LEU A 133 -29.13 -3.43 3.95
C LEU A 133 -30.10 -2.58 4.79
N GLN A 134 -30.94 -3.24 5.57
CA GLN A 134 -31.93 -2.57 6.44
C GLN A 134 -31.29 -2.09 7.74
N PRO A 135 -31.89 -1.11 8.46
CA PRO A 135 -31.28 -0.49 9.64
C PRO A 135 -30.87 -1.44 10.77
N ASN A 136 -31.57 -2.58 10.91
CA ASN A 136 -31.32 -3.55 12.00
C ASN A 136 -30.54 -4.78 11.55
N GLU A 137 -30.06 -4.79 10.30
CA GLU A 137 -29.31 -5.91 9.77
C GLU A 137 -27.82 -5.76 10.04
N THR A 138 -27.14 -6.88 9.99
CA THR A 138 -25.68 -6.96 10.13
C THR A 138 -25.09 -7.39 8.82
N LEU A 139 -24.14 -6.59 8.29
CA LEU A 139 -23.32 -6.99 7.15
C LEU A 139 -22.19 -7.89 7.63
N LEU A 140 -22.04 -9.03 6.99
CA LEU A 140 -20.89 -9.93 7.18
C LEU A 140 -19.99 -9.84 5.93
N ASP A 141 -18.80 -9.27 6.09
CA ASP A 141 -17.78 -9.17 5.05
C ASP A 141 -16.73 -10.26 5.26
N LEU A 142 -16.81 -11.31 4.47
CA LEU A 142 -15.85 -12.42 4.47
C LEU A 142 -14.68 -12.08 3.56
N TYR A 143 -13.46 -12.28 4.08
CA TYR A 143 -12.22 -11.87 3.42
C TYR A 143 -12.10 -10.34 3.26
N CYS A 144 -12.42 -9.62 4.34
CA CYS A 144 -12.63 -8.17 4.30
C CYS A 144 -11.36 -7.35 3.97
N GLY A 145 -10.16 -7.95 4.03
CA GLY A 145 -8.91 -7.22 3.81
C GLY A 145 -8.79 -6.03 4.76
N ALA A 146 -8.55 -4.82 4.21
CA ALA A 146 -8.54 -3.56 4.96
C ALA A 146 -9.95 -3.01 5.28
N GLY A 147 -11.00 -3.79 5.03
CA GLY A 147 -12.39 -3.45 5.36
C GLY A 147 -13.09 -2.54 4.36
N THR A 148 -12.47 -2.22 3.22
CA THR A 148 -12.93 -1.16 2.32
C THR A 148 -14.34 -1.41 1.75
N ILE A 149 -14.68 -2.66 1.41
CA ILE A 149 -16.01 -3.01 0.88
C ILE A 149 -17.06 -2.88 1.97
N GLY A 150 -16.89 -3.61 3.07
CA GLY A 150 -17.88 -3.63 4.16
C GLY A 150 -18.14 -2.23 4.73
N LEU A 151 -17.08 -1.46 4.95
CA LEU A 151 -17.18 -0.08 5.47
C LEU A 151 -17.92 0.86 4.51
N SER A 152 -17.75 0.69 3.20
CA SER A 152 -18.42 1.52 2.19
C SER A 152 -19.92 1.20 2.03
N MET A 153 -20.36 0.02 2.51
CA MET A 153 -21.76 -0.45 2.36
C MET A 153 -22.63 -0.16 3.56
N VAL A 154 -22.04 0.01 4.76
CA VAL A 154 -22.81 0.26 6.00
C VAL A 154 -23.07 1.75 6.20
N GLN A 155 -24.22 2.06 6.80
CA GLN A 155 -24.58 3.39 7.23
C GLN A 155 -24.33 3.56 8.74
N PRO A 156 -24.19 4.80 9.26
CA PRO A 156 -24.08 5.03 10.69
C PRO A 156 -25.18 4.32 11.48
N GLY A 157 -24.79 3.54 12.48
CA GLY A 157 -25.71 2.76 13.33
C GLY A 157 -26.00 1.33 12.85
N GLN A 158 -25.59 0.96 11.64
CA GLN A 158 -25.65 -0.43 11.17
C GLN A 158 -24.42 -1.21 11.69
N LYS A 159 -24.54 -2.53 11.74
CA LYS A 159 -23.47 -3.42 12.23
C LYS A 159 -22.71 -4.06 11.08
N LEU A 160 -21.39 -4.00 11.17
CA LEU A 160 -20.46 -4.69 10.27
C LEU A 160 -19.63 -5.72 11.05
N ILE A 161 -19.49 -6.90 10.51
CA ILE A 161 -18.56 -7.94 10.98
C ILE A 161 -17.62 -8.28 9.83
N GLY A 162 -16.35 -7.89 9.95
CA GLY A 162 -15.29 -8.28 9.00
C GLY A 162 -14.59 -9.55 9.48
N VAL A 163 -14.30 -10.46 8.55
CA VAL A 163 -13.50 -11.67 8.78
C VAL A 163 -12.33 -11.70 7.82
N GLU A 164 -11.12 -11.77 8.36
CA GLU A 164 -9.87 -11.81 7.60
C GLU A 164 -8.86 -12.71 8.29
N VAL A 165 -8.12 -13.49 7.51
CA VAL A 165 -7.09 -14.43 8.02
C VAL A 165 -5.70 -13.79 8.07
N VAL A 166 -5.45 -12.77 7.24
CA VAL A 166 -4.17 -12.09 7.17
C VAL A 166 -4.08 -11.04 8.27
N HIS A 167 -3.24 -11.28 9.28
CA HIS A 167 -3.11 -10.42 10.45
C HIS A 167 -2.82 -8.95 10.10
N SER A 168 -1.91 -8.68 9.16
CA SER A 168 -1.57 -7.32 8.73
C SER A 168 -2.75 -6.60 8.08
N ALA A 169 -3.63 -7.31 7.38
CA ALA A 169 -4.84 -6.73 6.81
C ALA A 169 -5.85 -6.38 7.91
N VAL A 170 -5.99 -7.22 8.94
CA VAL A 170 -6.82 -6.92 10.12
C VAL A 170 -6.32 -5.66 10.84
N GLU A 171 -4.99 -5.53 11.03
CA GLU A 171 -4.40 -4.34 11.64
C GLU A 171 -4.65 -3.06 10.82
N ASN A 172 -4.71 -3.17 9.49
CA ASN A 172 -5.10 -2.06 8.62
C ASN A 172 -6.61 -1.78 8.64
N ALA A 173 -7.45 -2.80 8.84
CA ALA A 173 -8.90 -2.63 8.89
C ALA A 173 -9.37 -1.91 10.16
N ARG A 174 -8.69 -2.12 11.31
CA ARG A 174 -9.05 -1.54 12.60
C ARG A 174 -9.13 -0.01 12.61
N PRO A 175 -8.11 0.74 12.15
CA PRO A 175 -8.18 2.19 12.08
C PRO A 175 -9.13 2.70 11.00
N ASN A 176 -9.53 1.87 10.04
CA ASN A 176 -10.49 2.23 9.00
C ASN A 176 -11.95 2.10 9.47
N ALA A 177 -12.19 1.34 10.54
CA ALA A 177 -13.51 1.11 11.12
C ALA A 177 -13.84 2.11 12.25
#